data_7882a6657a766feaaa2783da44dcc24d
#
_entry.id   7882a6657a766feaaa2783da44dcc24d
#
_cell.length_a   1.000
_cell.length_b   1.000
_cell.length_c   1.000
_cell.angle_alpha   90.00
_cell.angle_beta   90.00
_cell.angle_gamma   90.00
#
_symmetry.space_group_name_H-M   'P 1'
#
loop_
_entity.id
_entity.type
_entity.pdbx_description
1 polymer ?
#
loop_
_entity_poly.entity_id
_entity_poly.type
_entity_poly.pdbx_seq_one_letter_code
_entity_poly.pdbx_strand_id
1 'polypeptide(L)'
;MKKSLALAAMALLAVAPQSIGQTMIGKNEITLKSDLMTPEALWAMGRIGGPQASPDGKLVVYRVAYYSVQENKGHHMLFVSNADGTNKKQLTTTADNETDAAWIENGRRIAFLTKGQLWSMNPDGSDRKQLTRSATDIEGFKFSPDCKKVILIKSIKYTGVIQANPTDLPKATGRKVTDLMYRHWDHYVESIQHPFVA
;
A
#
# COMPACT_ATOMS: atom_id res chain seq x y z
N MET A 1 -21.30 -46.43 53.91
CA MET A 1 -21.62 -45.08 53.44
C MET A 1 -20.52 -44.63 52.47
N LYS A 2 -20.77 -44.72 51.16
CA LYS A 2 -19.84 -44.29 50.11
C LYS A 2 -20.31 -42.94 49.61
N LYS A 3 -19.51 -41.89 49.79
CA LYS A 3 -19.77 -40.54 49.28
C LYS A 3 -19.16 -40.44 47.87
N SER A 4 -20.00 -40.32 46.84
CA SER A 4 -19.61 -40.06 45.49
C SER A 4 -19.33 -38.55 45.32
N LEU A 5 -18.10 -38.19 44.94
CA LEU A 5 -17.72 -36.84 44.57
C LEU A 5 -18.01 -36.68 43.07
N ALA A 6 -18.96 -35.85 42.71
CA ALA A 6 -19.22 -35.46 41.34
C ALA A 6 -18.28 -34.33 40.96
N LEU A 7 -17.37 -34.56 40.03
CA LEU A 7 -16.48 -33.57 39.45
C LEU A 7 -17.23 -32.87 38.31
N ALA A 8 -17.60 -31.61 38.50
CA ALA A 8 -18.16 -30.78 37.45
C ALA A 8 -17.04 -30.25 36.58
N ALA A 9 -16.89 -30.75 35.37
CA ALA A 9 -15.96 -30.22 34.39
C ALA A 9 -16.57 -28.96 33.76
N MET A 10 -16.02 -27.80 34.10
CA MET A 10 -16.35 -26.53 33.47
C MET A 10 -15.59 -26.44 32.14
N ALA A 11 -16.28 -26.65 31.02
CA ALA A 11 -15.72 -26.43 29.70
C ALA A 11 -15.58 -24.91 29.44
N LEU A 12 -14.36 -24.39 29.51
CA LEU A 12 -14.04 -23.05 29.01
C LEU A 12 -14.13 -23.10 27.48
N LEU A 13 -15.20 -22.57 26.92
CA LEU A 13 -15.28 -22.24 25.50
C LEU A 13 -14.32 -21.05 25.25
N ALA A 14 -13.12 -21.36 24.76
CA ALA A 14 -12.21 -20.36 24.21
C ALA A 14 -12.86 -19.80 22.93
N VAL A 15 -13.48 -18.62 23.03
CA VAL A 15 -13.86 -17.84 21.84
C VAL A 15 -12.57 -17.39 21.19
N ALA A 16 -12.15 -18.08 20.15
CA ALA A 16 -11.06 -17.62 19.31
C ALA A 16 -11.44 -16.25 18.73
N PRO A 17 -10.54 -15.24 18.80
CA PRO A 17 -10.80 -13.97 18.14
C PRO A 17 -10.99 -14.26 16.64
N GLN A 18 -12.19 -14.01 16.13
CA GLN A 18 -12.41 -14.01 14.70
C GLN A 18 -11.55 -12.87 14.14
N SER A 19 -10.50 -13.22 13.44
CA SER A 19 -9.79 -12.25 12.60
C SER A 19 -10.82 -11.77 11.57
N ILE A 20 -11.27 -10.53 11.72
CA ILE A 20 -12.06 -9.86 10.70
C ILE A 20 -11.10 -9.75 9.51
N GLY A 21 -11.22 -10.68 8.57
CA GLY A 21 -10.45 -10.67 7.34
C GLY A 21 -10.71 -9.33 6.67
N GLN A 22 -9.66 -8.56 6.42
CA GLN A 22 -9.78 -7.28 5.74
C GLN A 22 -10.42 -7.55 4.37
N THR A 23 -11.63 -7.04 4.15
CA THR A 23 -12.34 -7.19 2.88
C THR A 23 -11.54 -6.49 1.80
N MET A 24 -11.11 -7.24 0.78
CA MET A 24 -10.37 -6.67 -0.34
C MET A 24 -11.31 -5.81 -1.19
N ILE A 25 -11.01 -4.53 -1.30
CA ILE A 25 -11.75 -3.61 -2.18
C ILE A 25 -11.33 -3.93 -3.61
N GLY A 26 -12.27 -4.36 -4.43
CA GLY A 26 -12.08 -4.73 -5.83
C GLY A 26 -12.99 -3.93 -6.76
N LYS A 27 -13.11 -4.40 -7.99
CA LYS A 27 -14.02 -3.82 -8.98
C LYS A 27 -15.46 -3.87 -8.48
N ASN A 28 -16.13 -2.73 -8.47
CA ASN A 28 -17.55 -2.64 -8.15
C ASN A 28 -18.38 -2.92 -9.40
N GLU A 29 -19.34 -3.83 -9.29
CA GLU A 29 -20.34 -4.03 -10.34
C GLU A 29 -21.51 -3.09 -10.07
N ILE A 30 -21.79 -2.22 -11.04
CA ILE A 30 -22.94 -1.32 -11.00
C ILE A 30 -23.77 -1.48 -12.26
N THR A 31 -25.08 -1.31 -12.12
CA THR A 31 -26.00 -1.21 -13.27
C THR A 31 -26.33 0.25 -13.49
N LEU A 32 -25.93 0.79 -14.64
CA LEU A 32 -26.26 2.16 -15.02
C LEU A 32 -27.73 2.21 -15.46
N LYS A 33 -28.47 3.16 -14.91
CA LYS A 33 -29.90 3.38 -15.23
C LYS A 33 -30.08 4.34 -16.40
N SER A 34 -29.02 5.06 -16.80
CA SER A 34 -29.01 6.02 -17.89
C SER A 34 -27.56 6.24 -18.37
N ASP A 35 -27.40 6.99 -19.46
CA ASP A 35 -26.10 7.39 -20.03
C ASP A 35 -25.44 8.55 -19.26
N LEU A 36 -26.10 9.05 -18.20
CA LEU A 36 -25.55 10.13 -17.40
C LEU A 36 -24.57 9.61 -16.36
N MET A 37 -23.43 10.30 -16.22
CA MET A 37 -22.47 10.04 -15.16
C MET A 37 -23.08 10.40 -13.82
N THR A 38 -23.14 9.43 -12.90
CA THR A 38 -23.54 9.65 -11.50
C THR A 38 -22.33 9.52 -10.57
N PRO A 39 -22.40 10.04 -9.34
CA PRO A 39 -21.33 9.84 -8.35
C PRO A 39 -21.01 8.37 -8.12
N GLU A 40 -22.00 7.48 -8.09
CA GLU A 40 -21.85 6.04 -7.92
C GLU A 40 -21.09 5.43 -9.11
N ALA A 41 -21.43 5.84 -10.34
CA ALA A 41 -20.74 5.43 -11.55
C ALA A 41 -19.26 5.83 -11.50
N LEU A 42 -18.98 7.08 -11.10
CA LEU A 42 -17.61 7.60 -10.99
C LEU A 42 -16.78 6.81 -9.94
N TRP A 43 -17.37 6.50 -8.79
CA TRP A 43 -16.68 5.75 -7.74
C TRP A 43 -16.51 4.27 -8.06
N ALA A 44 -17.35 3.69 -8.88
CA ALA A 44 -17.24 2.29 -9.32
C ALA A 44 -16.12 2.09 -10.35
N MET A 45 -15.66 3.13 -11.03
CA MET A 45 -14.60 3.03 -12.03
C MET A 45 -13.24 2.73 -11.38
N GLY A 46 -12.52 1.74 -11.93
CA GLY A 46 -11.11 1.55 -11.65
C GLY A 46 -10.27 2.68 -12.28
N ARG A 47 -9.34 3.22 -11.50
CA ARG A 47 -8.44 4.31 -11.94
C ARG A 47 -7.07 3.75 -12.25
N ILE A 48 -6.70 3.79 -13.53
CA ILE A 48 -5.39 3.35 -14.01
C ILE A 48 -4.34 4.42 -13.69
N GLY A 49 -3.16 3.99 -13.23
CA GLY A 49 -2.03 4.86 -12.97
C GLY A 49 -0.69 4.17 -13.13
N GLY A 50 0.37 4.97 -13.37
CA GLY A 50 1.75 4.51 -13.43
C GLY A 50 2.04 3.43 -14.49
N PRO A 51 1.55 3.54 -15.75
CA PRO A 51 1.86 2.55 -16.76
C PRO A 51 3.35 2.57 -17.12
N GLN A 52 3.95 1.37 -17.20
CA GLN A 52 5.35 1.17 -17.56
C GLN A 52 5.46 0.08 -18.62
N ALA A 53 6.00 0.42 -19.80
CA ALA A 53 6.29 -0.57 -20.82
C ALA A 53 7.51 -1.42 -20.43
N SER A 54 7.46 -2.71 -20.75
CA SER A 54 8.63 -3.59 -20.63
C SER A 54 9.75 -3.13 -21.58
N PRO A 55 11.03 -3.43 -21.28
CA PRO A 55 12.14 -3.02 -22.13
C PRO A 55 12.05 -3.53 -23.58
N ASP A 56 11.38 -4.66 -23.81
CA ASP A 56 11.14 -5.21 -25.17
C ASP A 56 9.87 -4.66 -25.84
N GLY A 57 9.14 -3.76 -25.17
CA GLY A 57 7.93 -3.13 -25.68
C GLY A 57 6.70 -4.03 -25.78
N LYS A 58 6.74 -5.28 -25.29
CA LYS A 58 5.64 -6.23 -25.46
C LYS A 58 4.58 -6.17 -24.37
N LEU A 59 4.97 -5.82 -23.16
CA LEU A 59 4.10 -5.81 -21.99
C LEU A 59 4.02 -4.40 -21.39
N VAL A 60 2.91 -4.14 -20.72
CA VAL A 60 2.72 -2.94 -19.89
C VAL A 60 2.28 -3.38 -18.51
N VAL A 61 3.04 -3.01 -17.47
CA VAL A 61 2.62 -3.11 -16.08
C VAL A 61 1.97 -1.80 -15.66
N TYR A 62 0.87 -1.85 -14.92
CA TYR A 62 0.14 -0.68 -14.45
C TYR A 62 -0.59 -0.97 -13.16
N ARG A 63 -0.90 0.09 -12.44
CA ARG A 63 -1.72 0.03 -11.23
C ARG A 63 -3.17 0.32 -11.57
N VAL A 64 -4.10 -0.38 -10.92
CA VAL A 64 -5.51 0.01 -10.88
C VAL A 64 -5.91 0.26 -9.44
N ALA A 65 -6.51 1.41 -9.18
CA ALA A 65 -7.10 1.74 -7.89
C ALA A 65 -8.62 1.57 -7.95
N TYR A 66 -9.18 0.82 -7.01
CA TYR A 66 -10.62 0.73 -6.75
C TYR A 66 -10.94 1.37 -5.41
N TYR A 67 -12.16 1.84 -5.24
CA TYR A 67 -12.58 2.59 -4.06
C TYR A 67 -13.87 2.03 -3.49
N SER A 68 -13.97 2.01 -2.17
CA SER A 68 -15.19 1.77 -1.43
C SER A 68 -15.60 3.07 -0.71
N VAL A 69 -16.75 3.61 -1.08
CA VAL A 69 -17.33 4.78 -0.41
C VAL A 69 -17.72 4.42 1.02
N GLN A 70 -18.24 3.20 1.23
CA GLN A 70 -18.67 2.72 2.56
C GLN A 70 -17.49 2.62 3.53
N GLU A 71 -16.34 2.09 3.05
CA GLU A 71 -15.14 1.94 3.87
C GLU A 71 -14.29 3.22 3.92
N ASN A 72 -14.63 4.21 3.09
CA ASN A 72 -13.83 5.42 2.86
C ASN A 72 -12.35 5.09 2.60
N LYS A 73 -12.11 4.08 1.77
CA LYS A 73 -10.77 3.55 1.46
C LYS A 73 -10.60 3.27 -0.02
N GLY A 74 -9.36 3.34 -0.46
CA GLY A 74 -8.92 2.85 -1.77
C GLY A 74 -8.04 1.62 -1.63
N HIS A 75 -8.00 0.79 -2.67
CA HIS A 75 -7.12 -0.36 -2.78
C HIS A 75 -6.44 -0.35 -4.14
N HIS A 76 -5.11 -0.45 -4.13
CA HIS A 76 -4.26 -0.39 -5.30
C HIS A 76 -3.71 -1.77 -5.62
N MET A 77 -3.92 -2.23 -6.84
CA MET A 77 -3.48 -3.53 -7.32
C MET A 77 -2.67 -3.38 -8.61
N LEU A 78 -1.74 -4.30 -8.86
CA LEU A 78 -0.94 -4.32 -10.06
C LEU A 78 -1.52 -5.26 -11.10
N PHE A 79 -1.48 -4.81 -12.34
CA PHE A 79 -1.91 -5.53 -13.53
C PHE A 79 -0.82 -5.51 -14.59
N VAL A 80 -0.87 -6.48 -15.48
CA VAL A 80 -0.07 -6.52 -16.69
C VAL A 80 -0.99 -6.77 -17.88
N SER A 81 -0.63 -6.23 -19.03
CA SER A 81 -1.27 -6.55 -20.32
C SER A 81 -0.23 -6.59 -21.43
N ASN A 82 -0.61 -7.11 -22.58
CA ASN A 82 0.13 -6.85 -23.81
C ASN A 82 0.12 -5.35 -24.12
N ALA A 83 1.10 -4.88 -24.90
CA ALA A 83 1.19 -3.49 -25.31
C ALA A 83 -0.02 -3.00 -26.14
N ASP A 84 -0.69 -3.91 -26.82
CA ASP A 84 -1.93 -3.65 -27.55
C ASP A 84 -3.20 -3.64 -26.67
N GLY A 85 -3.04 -3.82 -25.36
CA GLY A 85 -4.13 -3.83 -24.37
C GLY A 85 -4.86 -5.18 -24.25
N THR A 86 -4.44 -6.22 -24.97
CA THR A 86 -4.97 -7.59 -24.81
C THR A 86 -4.34 -8.32 -23.61
N ASN A 87 -4.85 -9.51 -23.27
CA ASN A 87 -4.33 -10.39 -22.22
C ASN A 87 -4.13 -9.70 -20.87
N LYS A 88 -5.10 -8.90 -20.44
CA LYS A 88 -5.07 -8.22 -19.13
C LYS A 88 -5.10 -9.25 -18.01
N LYS A 89 -4.12 -9.17 -17.11
CA LYS A 89 -3.99 -10.06 -15.94
C LYS A 89 -3.72 -9.25 -14.68
N GLN A 90 -4.45 -9.54 -13.62
CA GLN A 90 -4.14 -9.05 -12.29
C GLN A 90 -2.94 -9.82 -11.72
N LEU A 91 -1.91 -9.10 -11.25
CA LEU A 91 -0.68 -9.66 -10.69
C LEU A 91 -0.75 -9.84 -9.18
N THR A 92 -1.47 -8.96 -8.49
CA THR A 92 -1.51 -8.94 -7.02
C THR A 92 -2.95 -9.09 -6.52
N THR A 93 -3.13 -9.95 -5.51
CA THR A 93 -4.43 -10.33 -4.94
C THR A 93 -4.45 -10.21 -3.42
N THR A 94 -3.53 -9.44 -2.84
CA THR A 94 -3.47 -9.19 -1.39
C THR A 94 -4.38 -8.03 -1.02
N ALA A 95 -4.72 -7.90 0.26
CA ALA A 95 -5.47 -6.74 0.78
C ALA A 95 -4.58 -5.49 0.95
N ASP A 96 -3.27 -5.62 0.71
CA ASP A 96 -2.32 -4.51 0.81
C ASP A 96 -2.31 -3.69 -0.48
N ASN A 97 -1.97 -2.42 -0.36
CA ASN A 97 -1.73 -1.58 -1.52
C ASN A 97 -0.37 -1.92 -2.16
N GLU A 98 -0.37 -2.13 -3.47
CA GLU A 98 0.82 -2.24 -4.28
C GLU A 98 0.92 -1.06 -5.23
N THR A 99 2.08 -0.38 -5.21
CA THR A 99 2.31 0.86 -5.97
C THR A 99 3.67 0.86 -6.66
N ASP A 100 3.89 1.85 -7.50
CA ASP A 100 5.19 2.19 -8.09
C ASP A 100 5.87 1.02 -8.81
N ALA A 101 5.10 0.28 -9.61
CA ALA A 101 5.65 -0.84 -10.37
C ALA A 101 6.67 -0.37 -11.41
N ALA A 102 7.81 -1.05 -11.48
CA ALA A 102 8.87 -0.80 -12.45
C ALA A 102 9.50 -2.10 -12.94
N TRP A 103 9.81 -2.15 -14.23
CA TRP A 103 10.56 -3.26 -14.81
C TRP A 103 12.03 -3.19 -14.37
N ILE A 104 12.57 -4.32 -13.93
CA ILE A 104 13.96 -4.48 -13.55
C ILE A 104 14.58 -5.71 -14.24
N GLU A 105 15.90 -5.85 -14.15
CA GLU A 105 16.63 -6.98 -14.74
C GLU A 105 16.29 -7.21 -16.22
N ASN A 106 16.25 -6.13 -16.99
CA ASN A 106 15.90 -6.17 -18.41
C ASN A 106 14.54 -6.83 -18.71
N GLY A 107 13.53 -6.53 -17.88
CA GLY A 107 12.16 -7.03 -18.05
C GLY A 107 11.89 -8.41 -17.45
N ARG A 108 12.89 -9.05 -16.85
CA ARG A 108 12.71 -10.36 -16.21
C ARG A 108 11.92 -10.30 -14.91
N ARG A 109 11.93 -9.16 -14.23
CA ARG A 109 11.20 -8.95 -12.98
C ARG A 109 10.50 -7.60 -12.95
N ILE A 110 9.50 -7.49 -12.07
CA ILE A 110 8.78 -6.26 -11.73
C ILE A 110 9.09 -5.97 -10.27
N ALA A 111 9.67 -4.78 -10.00
CA ALA A 111 9.80 -4.25 -8.65
C ALA A 111 8.60 -3.37 -8.30
N PHE A 112 8.18 -3.31 -7.04
CA PHE A 112 7.04 -2.54 -6.59
C PHE A 112 7.12 -2.26 -5.08
N LEU A 113 6.34 -1.28 -4.60
CA LEU A 113 6.22 -0.97 -3.18
C LEU A 113 4.95 -1.58 -2.60
N THR A 114 5.09 -2.17 -1.41
CA THR A 114 3.98 -2.57 -0.56
C THR A 114 4.42 -2.61 0.91
N LYS A 115 3.55 -2.23 1.85
CA LYS A 115 3.85 -2.17 3.30
C LYS A 115 5.12 -1.35 3.61
N GLY A 116 5.36 -0.26 2.89
CA GLY A 116 6.55 0.56 3.07
C GLY A 116 7.87 -0.14 2.71
N GLN A 117 7.83 -1.26 1.96
CA GLN A 117 9.01 -2.01 1.55
C GLN A 117 9.06 -2.23 0.05
N LEU A 118 10.27 -2.40 -0.46
CA LEU A 118 10.51 -2.76 -1.85
C LEU A 118 10.43 -4.28 -2.02
N TRP A 119 9.66 -4.71 -3.00
CA TRP A 119 9.44 -6.10 -3.38
C TRP A 119 9.71 -6.30 -4.85
N SER A 120 9.87 -7.54 -5.27
CA SER A 120 9.88 -7.92 -6.67
C SER A 120 9.09 -9.20 -6.92
N MET A 121 8.68 -9.40 -8.17
CA MET A 121 7.99 -10.60 -8.65
C MET A 121 8.31 -10.87 -10.11
N ASN A 122 7.99 -12.05 -10.60
CA ASN A 122 8.02 -12.35 -12.03
C ASN A 122 6.90 -11.59 -12.78
N PRO A 123 6.99 -11.40 -14.10
CA PRO A 123 5.96 -10.74 -14.90
C PRO A 123 4.60 -11.42 -14.87
N ASP A 124 4.54 -12.69 -14.50
CA ASP A 124 3.30 -13.45 -14.32
C ASP A 124 2.70 -13.34 -12.90
N GLY A 125 3.35 -12.58 -11.99
CA GLY A 125 2.95 -12.41 -10.60
C GLY A 125 3.51 -13.46 -9.63
N SER A 126 4.22 -14.47 -10.13
CA SER A 126 4.85 -15.51 -9.31
C SER A 126 6.17 -15.05 -8.67
N ASP A 127 6.74 -15.88 -7.81
CA ASP A 127 8.05 -15.67 -7.16
C ASP A 127 8.20 -14.31 -6.49
N ARG A 128 7.20 -13.92 -5.69
CA ARG A 128 7.17 -12.65 -4.96
C ARG A 128 8.21 -12.65 -3.83
N LYS A 129 9.13 -11.67 -3.85
CA LYS A 129 10.24 -11.56 -2.89
C LYS A 129 10.33 -10.15 -2.31
N GLN A 130 10.49 -10.06 -1.01
CA GLN A 130 10.84 -8.82 -0.34
C GLN A 130 12.33 -8.51 -0.53
N LEU A 131 12.65 -7.33 -1.05
CA LEU A 131 14.03 -6.90 -1.31
C LEU A 131 14.61 -6.07 -0.16
N THR A 132 13.76 -5.39 0.62
CA THR A 132 14.22 -4.52 1.71
C THR A 132 13.54 -4.85 3.03
N ARG A 133 14.23 -4.52 4.13
CA ARG A 133 13.70 -4.54 5.51
C ARG A 133 14.10 -3.23 6.20
N SER A 134 13.57 -2.13 5.69
CA SER A 134 13.83 -0.79 6.23
C SER A 134 13.02 -0.56 7.50
N ALA A 135 13.60 0.10 8.51
CA ALA A 135 12.90 0.50 9.73
C ALA A 135 11.88 1.63 9.48
N THR A 136 12.04 2.39 8.39
CA THR A 136 11.11 3.43 7.95
C THR A 136 10.57 3.07 6.57
N ASP A 137 9.39 3.55 6.25
CA ASP A 137 8.75 3.31 4.97
C ASP A 137 9.59 3.84 3.81
N ILE A 138 9.61 3.07 2.73
CA ILE A 138 10.16 3.48 1.44
C ILE A 138 9.01 4.07 0.63
N GLU A 139 9.18 5.32 0.22
CA GLU A 139 8.16 6.12 -0.47
C GLU A 139 8.39 6.20 -1.98
N GLY A 140 9.55 5.75 -2.43
CA GLY A 140 9.90 5.69 -3.85
C GLY A 140 11.22 4.95 -4.07
N PHE A 141 11.45 4.50 -5.29
CA PHE A 141 12.70 3.84 -5.65
C PHE A 141 13.05 4.03 -7.12
N LYS A 142 14.32 3.86 -7.44
CA LYS A 142 14.81 3.77 -8.82
C LYS A 142 16.08 2.92 -8.88
N PHE A 143 16.05 1.88 -9.70
CA PHE A 143 17.24 1.06 -9.96
C PHE A 143 18.19 1.73 -10.94
N SER A 144 19.49 1.47 -10.80
CA SER A 144 20.47 1.74 -11.86
C SER A 144 20.20 0.88 -13.09
N PRO A 145 20.62 1.28 -14.29
CA PRO A 145 20.38 0.50 -15.50
C PRO A 145 20.91 -0.94 -15.44
N ASP A 146 21.98 -1.16 -14.70
CA ASP A 146 22.59 -2.48 -14.48
C ASP A 146 21.98 -3.24 -13.29
N CYS A 147 21.00 -2.65 -12.63
CA CYS A 147 20.31 -3.17 -11.44
C CYS A 147 21.24 -3.50 -10.24
N LYS A 148 22.47 -2.98 -10.21
CA LYS A 148 23.41 -3.20 -9.11
C LYS A 148 23.22 -2.25 -7.94
N LYS A 149 22.54 -1.14 -8.16
CA LYS A 149 22.24 -0.12 -7.16
C LYS A 149 20.77 0.27 -7.23
N VAL A 150 20.23 0.71 -6.11
CA VAL A 150 18.91 1.28 -6.03
C VAL A 150 18.94 2.57 -5.22
N ILE A 151 18.28 3.61 -5.70
CA ILE A 151 17.95 4.79 -4.91
C ILE A 151 16.62 4.51 -4.23
N LEU A 152 16.58 4.71 -2.91
CA LEU A 152 15.37 4.60 -2.10
C LEU A 152 15.04 5.99 -1.55
N ILE A 153 13.81 6.43 -1.69
CA ILE A 153 13.31 7.66 -1.08
C ILE A 153 12.65 7.29 0.24
N LYS A 154 13.11 7.91 1.33
CA LYS A 154 12.57 7.72 2.68
C LYS A 154 12.44 9.06 3.37
N SER A 155 11.42 9.21 4.20
CA SER A 155 11.25 10.38 5.04
C SER A 155 12.12 10.32 6.29
N ILE A 156 12.84 11.40 6.55
CA ILE A 156 13.60 11.62 7.79
C ILE A 156 12.84 12.63 8.63
N LYS A 157 12.65 12.32 9.90
CA LYS A 157 11.97 13.22 10.83
C LYS A 157 12.70 14.56 10.91
N TYR A 158 11.96 15.63 10.72
CA TYR A 158 12.45 16.99 10.86
C TYR A 158 12.26 17.47 12.30
N THR A 159 13.36 17.82 12.98
CA THR A 159 13.35 18.19 14.42
C THR A 159 13.53 19.68 14.66
N GLY A 160 13.50 20.53 13.61
CA GLY A 160 13.95 21.92 13.70
C GLY A 160 13.03 22.86 14.49
N VAL A 161 11.77 22.99 14.08
CA VAL A 161 10.90 24.09 14.61
C VAL A 161 9.66 23.60 15.37
N ILE A 162 9.28 22.34 15.24
CA ILE A 162 8.13 21.78 15.97
C ILE A 162 8.64 20.98 17.15
N GLN A 163 8.33 21.44 18.35
CA GLN A 163 8.65 20.71 19.57
C GLN A 163 7.61 19.65 19.86
N ALA A 164 8.05 18.53 20.42
CA ALA A 164 7.16 17.48 20.91
C ALA A 164 6.18 18.06 21.97
N ASN A 165 5.00 17.47 22.07
CA ASN A 165 4.07 17.80 23.13
C ASN A 165 4.73 17.59 24.50
N PRO A 166 4.37 18.40 25.51
CA PRO A 166 4.82 18.18 26.88
C PRO A 166 4.52 16.73 27.33
N THR A 167 5.45 16.12 28.02
CA THR A 167 5.33 14.72 28.46
C THR A 167 4.23 14.51 29.51
N ASP A 168 3.84 15.57 30.23
CA ASP A 168 2.74 15.62 31.20
C ASP A 168 1.35 15.75 30.54
N LEU A 169 1.30 16.06 29.25
CA LEU A 169 0.06 16.21 28.48
C LEU A 169 0.06 15.30 27.24
N PRO A 170 0.13 13.98 27.38
CA PRO A 170 0.33 13.06 26.26
C PRO A 170 -0.84 13.03 25.24
N LYS A 171 -2.02 13.51 25.65
CA LYS A 171 -3.21 13.61 24.77
C LYS A 171 -3.40 15.00 24.17
N ALA A 172 -2.53 15.96 24.49
CA ALA A 172 -2.62 17.29 23.94
C ALA A 172 -2.33 17.28 22.43
N THR A 173 -3.16 17.97 21.66
CA THR A 173 -2.99 18.13 20.21
C THR A 173 -2.31 19.44 19.83
N GLY A 174 -2.09 20.34 20.81
CA GLY A 174 -1.37 21.59 20.63
C GLY A 174 0.11 21.33 20.33
N ARG A 175 0.71 22.20 19.50
CA ARG A 175 2.12 22.14 19.14
C ARG A 175 2.80 23.45 19.53
N LYS A 176 3.99 23.35 20.11
CA LYS A 176 4.86 24.51 20.34
C LYS A 176 5.77 24.68 19.14
N VAL A 177 5.66 25.84 18.48
CA VAL A 177 6.46 26.22 17.32
C VAL A 177 7.40 27.34 17.77
N THR A 178 8.70 27.19 17.48
CA THR A 178 9.73 28.14 17.91
C THR A 178 10.09 29.17 16.82
N ASP A 179 9.60 28.95 15.62
CA ASP A 179 9.75 29.86 14.51
C ASP A 179 8.42 29.94 13.72
N LEU A 180 8.29 31.01 12.90
CA LEU A 180 7.08 31.21 12.09
C LEU A 180 7.05 30.15 10.97
N MET A 181 6.32 29.06 11.21
CA MET A 181 6.16 27.97 10.27
C MET A 181 4.72 27.94 9.77
N TYR A 182 4.54 28.13 8.48
CA TYR A 182 3.25 27.93 7.84
C TYR A 182 2.98 26.44 7.61
N ARG A 183 1.70 26.06 7.76
CA ARG A 183 1.28 24.72 7.35
C ARG A 183 1.49 24.58 5.85
N HIS A 184 2.08 23.46 5.45
CA HIS A 184 2.11 23.08 4.05
C HIS A 184 0.80 22.38 3.71
N TRP A 185 -0.08 23.09 3.00
CA TRP A 185 -1.43 22.64 2.68
C TRP A 185 -2.26 22.45 3.96
N ASP A 186 -2.47 21.20 4.42
CA ASP A 186 -3.27 20.83 5.59
C ASP A 186 -2.45 20.29 6.77
N HIS A 187 -1.13 20.15 6.60
CA HIS A 187 -0.24 19.56 7.60
C HIS A 187 1.04 20.38 7.82
N TYR A 188 1.67 20.17 8.96
CA TYR A 188 3.01 20.69 9.23
C TYR A 188 4.07 19.75 8.65
N VAL A 189 5.21 20.30 8.21
CA VAL A 189 6.35 19.51 7.75
C VAL A 189 7.02 18.85 8.95
N GLU A 190 6.74 17.57 9.17
CA GLU A 190 7.31 16.77 10.26
C GLU A 190 8.45 15.88 9.78
N SER A 191 8.58 15.69 8.49
CA SER A 191 9.62 14.89 7.88
C SER A 191 10.00 15.46 6.51
N ILE A 192 11.20 15.15 6.08
CA ILE A 192 11.74 15.57 4.79
C ILE A 192 12.20 14.32 4.04
N GLN A 193 11.81 14.20 2.78
CA GLN A 193 12.23 13.10 1.92
C GLN A 193 13.70 13.23 1.57
N HIS A 194 14.45 12.13 1.73
CA HIS A 194 15.85 12.02 1.37
C HIS A 194 16.11 10.78 0.50
N PRO A 195 16.99 10.87 -0.50
CA PRO A 195 17.47 9.72 -1.25
C PRO A 195 18.57 8.98 -0.50
N PHE A 196 18.49 7.65 -0.54
CA PHE A 196 19.50 6.74 -0.04
C PHE A 196 19.92 5.79 -1.15
N VAL A 197 21.19 5.46 -1.22
CA VAL A 197 21.72 4.48 -2.18
C VAL A 197 21.98 3.17 -1.45
N ALA A 198 21.50 2.08 -2.01
CA ALA A 198 21.72 0.71 -1.56
C ALA A 198 22.24 -0.16 -2.73
#